data_af1dd558c85ad464a2f5d466c199f4f2
#
_entry.id   af1dd558c85ad464a2f5d466c199f4f2
#
_cell.length_a   1.000
_cell.length_b   1.000
_cell.length_c   1.000
_cell.angle_alpha   90.00
_cell.angle_beta   90.00
_cell.angle_gamma   90.00
#
_symmetry.space_group_name_H-M   'P 1'
#
loop_
_entity.id
_entity.type
_entity.pdbx_description
1 polymer ?
#
loop_
_entity_poly.entity_id
_entity_poly.type
_entity_poly.pdbx_seq_one_letter_code
_entity_poly.pdbx_strand_id
1 'polypeptide(L)'
;EEALTVYRDALALFRTLPGTERQQANCLANTGLALGGVGRYEEALTVYRDALAAYRTLPGTERQQANCLGNTGLALGGVGRYEEALTAFQQALALYRTLPGTERQQAKCLLDTALALGEIGRYEEALTVYRDALALFRTLPDTQPQQANCLLGTGTTLYEVGRYEEALSAYRDALDTYRTLPGTQRQQAKCLLGTGTILDGVGRYEEARTPFRRALTPAIISALESNAARFQFPTEHDRLTWITERAEPSLALALYLASINDQSALVSDLIATFRTGGSIDITRLTAQGRTTTPGLITPDLATHPEPDPHPVAPTPTGLALTASPPLGTDATPSANLPRRPGPILHMPHHRTALADYRQDDDTTRPHAHYR
;
A
#
# COMPACT_ATOMS: atom_id res chain seq x y z
N GLU A 1 -13.99 7.68 8.63
CA GLU A 1 -14.76 8.39 9.68
C GLU A 1 -15.96 7.56 10.17
N GLU A 2 -16.82 6.99 9.32
CA GLU A 2 -17.96 6.15 9.74
C GLU A 2 -17.50 4.99 10.65
N ALA A 3 -16.46 4.25 10.26
CA ALA A 3 -15.92 3.17 11.08
C ALA A 3 -15.44 3.66 12.46
N LEU A 4 -14.79 4.83 12.52
CA LEU A 4 -14.33 5.42 13.79
C LEU A 4 -15.51 5.78 14.70
N THR A 5 -16.60 6.31 14.13
CA THR A 5 -17.82 6.61 14.88
C THR A 5 -18.43 5.32 15.44
N VAL A 6 -18.58 4.29 14.59
CA VAL A 6 -19.14 2.99 15.01
C VAL A 6 -18.30 2.35 16.13
N TYR A 7 -16.98 2.36 16.03
CA TYR A 7 -16.13 1.79 17.09
C TYR A 7 -16.19 2.61 18.39
N ARG A 8 -16.31 3.94 18.29
CA ARG A 8 -16.48 4.81 19.47
C ARG A 8 -17.79 4.54 20.20
N ASP A 9 -18.89 4.43 19.46
CA ASP A 9 -20.21 4.15 20.00
C ASP A 9 -20.27 2.74 20.61
N ALA A 10 -19.70 1.76 19.94
CA ALA A 10 -19.58 0.40 20.46
C ALA A 10 -18.76 0.35 21.75
N LEU A 11 -17.62 1.06 21.80
CA LEU A 11 -16.81 1.15 23.01
C LEU A 11 -17.57 1.80 24.17
N ALA A 12 -18.31 2.89 23.89
CA ALA A 12 -19.13 3.54 24.90
C ALA A 12 -20.19 2.57 25.46
N LEU A 13 -20.85 1.82 24.60
CA LEU A 13 -21.85 0.82 25.01
C LEU A 13 -21.20 -0.31 25.82
N PHE A 14 -20.07 -0.89 25.36
CA PHE A 14 -19.39 -1.97 26.09
C PHE A 14 -18.91 -1.52 27.47
N ARG A 15 -18.53 -0.27 27.65
CA ARG A 15 -18.16 0.27 28.98
C ARG A 15 -19.31 0.28 29.99
N THR A 16 -20.55 0.21 29.54
CA THR A 16 -21.73 0.14 30.44
C THR A 16 -22.07 -1.31 30.80
N LEU A 17 -21.49 -2.29 30.18
CA LEU A 17 -21.83 -3.70 30.36
C LEU A 17 -20.70 -4.44 31.10
N PRO A 18 -21.01 -5.23 32.15
CA PRO A 18 -20.01 -6.00 32.86
C PRO A 18 -19.50 -7.17 32.01
N GLY A 19 -18.23 -7.55 32.19
CA GLY A 19 -17.62 -8.70 31.52
C GLY A 19 -17.33 -8.49 30.02
N THR A 20 -17.22 -7.22 29.59
CA THR A 20 -16.98 -6.85 28.21
C THR A 20 -15.57 -6.28 27.96
N GLU A 21 -14.63 -6.52 28.87
CA GLU A 21 -13.29 -5.96 28.81
C GLU A 21 -12.54 -6.36 27.52
N ARG A 22 -12.75 -7.61 27.06
CA ARG A 22 -12.17 -8.10 25.79
C ARG A 22 -12.76 -7.35 24.58
N GLN A 23 -14.08 -7.13 24.56
CA GLN A 23 -14.76 -6.35 23.51
C GLN A 23 -14.31 -4.89 23.50
N GLN A 24 -14.12 -4.31 24.67
CA GLN A 24 -13.56 -2.94 24.79
C GLN A 24 -12.15 -2.88 24.19
N ALA A 25 -11.28 -3.83 24.52
CA ALA A 25 -9.94 -3.90 23.98
C ALA A 25 -9.96 -4.10 22.43
N ASN A 26 -10.88 -4.94 21.92
CA ASN A 26 -11.06 -5.14 20.48
C ASN A 26 -11.53 -3.84 19.79
N CYS A 27 -12.46 -3.11 20.36
CA CYS A 27 -12.91 -1.80 19.83
C CYS A 27 -11.76 -0.80 19.76
N LEU A 28 -10.92 -0.74 20.80
CA LEU A 28 -9.74 0.12 20.80
C LEU A 28 -8.76 -0.30 19.68
N ALA A 29 -8.42 -1.60 19.56
CA ALA A 29 -7.51 -2.07 18.52
C ALA A 29 -8.03 -1.76 17.11
N ASN A 30 -9.34 -1.96 16.86
CA ASN A 30 -9.96 -1.65 15.57
C ASN A 30 -10.04 -0.13 15.31
N THR A 31 -10.22 0.68 16.34
CA THR A 31 -10.12 2.15 16.23
C THR A 31 -8.70 2.55 15.80
N GLY A 32 -7.68 1.95 16.41
CA GLY A 32 -6.28 2.18 16.02
C GLY A 32 -6.01 1.77 14.56
N LEU A 33 -6.57 0.63 14.13
CA LEU A 33 -6.46 0.19 12.74
C LEU A 33 -7.13 1.16 11.76
N ALA A 34 -8.33 1.64 12.08
CA ALA A 34 -9.04 2.62 11.26
C ALA A 34 -8.31 3.98 11.21
N LEU A 35 -7.73 4.42 12.32
CA LEU A 35 -6.90 5.64 12.37
C LEU A 35 -5.63 5.50 11.55
N GLY A 36 -4.92 4.38 11.66
CA GLY A 36 -3.74 4.08 10.84
C GLY A 36 -4.09 4.03 9.35
N GLY A 37 -5.26 3.47 9.02
CA GLY A 37 -5.77 3.40 7.66
C GLY A 37 -6.04 4.76 6.99
N VAL A 38 -6.27 5.81 7.76
CA VAL A 38 -6.45 7.19 7.29
C VAL A 38 -5.25 8.10 7.61
N GLY A 39 -4.08 7.53 7.92
CA GLY A 39 -2.84 8.28 8.14
C GLY A 39 -2.74 8.99 9.50
N ARG A 40 -3.72 8.82 10.41
CA ARG A 40 -3.72 9.44 11.75
C ARG A 40 -2.88 8.60 12.73
N TYR A 41 -1.60 8.42 12.41
CA TYR A 41 -0.71 7.47 13.08
C TYR A 41 -0.47 7.78 14.56
N GLU A 42 -0.29 9.03 14.96
CA GLU A 42 -0.06 9.39 16.37
C GLU A 42 -1.29 9.07 17.24
N GLU A 43 -2.48 9.29 16.70
CA GLU A 43 -3.72 8.90 17.38
C GLU A 43 -3.87 7.39 17.45
N ALA A 44 -3.53 6.69 16.37
CA ALA A 44 -3.50 5.23 16.35
C ALA A 44 -2.55 4.67 17.42
N LEU A 45 -1.34 5.23 17.57
CA LEU A 45 -0.37 4.83 18.59
C LEU A 45 -0.93 4.98 20.02
N THR A 46 -1.66 6.06 20.27
CA THR A 46 -2.31 6.28 21.58
C THR A 46 -3.34 5.19 21.86
N VAL A 47 -4.21 4.92 20.88
CA VAL A 47 -5.29 3.92 21.03
C VAL A 47 -4.72 2.49 21.09
N TYR A 48 -3.66 2.16 20.34
CA TYR A 48 -3.00 0.86 20.43
C TYR A 48 -2.34 0.63 21.80
N ARG A 49 -1.78 1.68 22.42
CA ARG A 49 -1.23 1.59 23.79
C ARG A 49 -2.33 1.19 24.78
N ASP A 50 -3.50 1.83 24.69
CA ASP A 50 -4.63 1.52 25.57
C ASP A 50 -5.17 0.11 25.30
N ALA A 51 -5.30 -0.29 24.05
CA ALA A 51 -5.72 -1.65 23.67
C ALA A 51 -4.75 -2.71 24.21
N LEU A 52 -3.45 -2.49 24.04
CA LEU A 52 -2.41 -3.42 24.52
C LEU A 52 -2.41 -3.54 26.04
N ALA A 53 -2.59 -2.40 26.76
CA ALA A 53 -2.73 -2.40 28.22
C ALA A 53 -3.95 -3.24 28.66
N ALA A 54 -5.08 -3.08 27.98
CA ALA A 54 -6.29 -3.87 28.27
C ALA A 54 -6.09 -5.36 27.96
N TYR A 55 -5.51 -5.71 26.82
CA TYR A 55 -5.25 -7.13 26.49
C TYR A 55 -4.31 -7.81 27.51
N ARG A 56 -3.31 -7.11 28.00
CA ARG A 56 -2.35 -7.66 28.97
C ARG A 56 -2.99 -8.08 30.31
N THR A 57 -4.15 -7.52 30.65
CA THR A 57 -4.92 -7.91 31.86
C THR A 57 -5.82 -9.12 31.62
N LEU A 58 -5.98 -9.58 30.37
CA LEU A 58 -6.93 -10.60 29.99
C LEU A 58 -6.21 -11.90 29.59
N PRO A 59 -6.63 -13.06 30.12
CA PRO A 59 -6.02 -14.34 29.74
C PRO A 59 -6.36 -14.73 28.30
N GLY A 60 -5.43 -15.41 27.62
CA GLY A 60 -5.63 -15.93 26.27
C GLY A 60 -5.79 -14.83 25.19
N THR A 61 -5.08 -13.71 25.37
CA THR A 61 -5.08 -12.58 24.41
C THR A 61 -3.73 -12.37 23.74
N GLU A 62 -2.84 -13.35 23.82
CA GLU A 62 -1.47 -13.25 23.30
C GLU A 62 -1.45 -12.96 21.80
N ARG A 63 -2.39 -13.55 21.03
CA ARG A 63 -2.54 -13.25 19.58
C ARG A 63 -2.96 -11.79 19.34
N GLN A 64 -3.93 -11.28 20.10
CA GLN A 64 -4.38 -9.89 20.03
C GLN A 64 -3.27 -8.91 20.45
N GLN A 65 -2.50 -9.26 21.46
CA GLN A 65 -1.33 -8.47 21.87
C GLN A 65 -0.30 -8.42 20.74
N ALA A 66 0.00 -9.55 20.08
CA ALA A 66 0.93 -9.62 18.97
C ALA A 66 0.43 -8.79 17.77
N ASN A 67 -0.86 -8.90 17.41
CA ASN A 67 -1.48 -8.09 16.35
C ASN A 67 -1.37 -6.58 16.68
N CYS A 68 -1.69 -6.21 17.92
CA CYS A 68 -1.63 -4.81 18.37
C CYS A 68 -0.20 -4.26 18.29
N LEU A 69 0.79 -5.05 18.70
CA LEU A 69 2.23 -4.68 18.60
C LEU A 69 2.67 -4.54 17.13
N GLY A 70 2.28 -5.48 16.26
CA GLY A 70 2.57 -5.38 14.83
C GLY A 70 2.00 -4.09 14.21
N ASN A 71 0.73 -3.78 14.50
CA ASN A 71 0.10 -2.55 14.04
C ASN A 71 0.71 -1.29 14.66
N THR A 72 1.16 -1.36 15.92
CA THR A 72 1.94 -0.28 16.55
C THR A 72 3.25 -0.04 15.78
N GLY A 73 3.95 -1.10 15.38
CA GLY A 73 5.15 -1.00 14.56
C GLY A 73 4.89 -0.32 13.21
N LEU A 74 3.79 -0.68 12.54
CA LEU A 74 3.37 -0.03 11.28
C LEU A 74 3.08 1.46 11.49
N ALA A 75 2.33 1.82 12.52
CA ALA A 75 2.04 3.23 12.83
C ALA A 75 3.30 4.03 13.18
N LEU A 76 4.25 3.42 13.92
CA LEU A 76 5.56 4.02 14.20
C LEU A 76 6.38 4.24 12.92
N GLY A 77 6.38 3.27 12.01
CA GLY A 77 6.98 3.42 10.68
C GLY A 77 6.33 4.54 9.87
N GLY A 78 5.01 4.68 9.93
CA GLY A 78 4.28 5.76 9.26
C GLY A 78 4.63 7.16 9.73
N VAL A 79 5.14 7.32 10.97
CA VAL A 79 5.68 8.60 11.50
C VAL A 79 7.21 8.67 11.48
N GLY A 80 7.90 7.71 10.83
CA GLY A 80 9.35 7.72 10.70
C GLY A 80 10.13 7.25 11.96
N ARG A 81 9.45 6.70 12.97
CA ARG A 81 10.05 6.21 14.22
C ARG A 81 10.49 4.74 14.09
N TYR A 82 11.37 4.47 13.12
CA TYR A 82 11.70 3.11 12.68
C TYR A 82 12.39 2.25 13.76
N GLU A 83 13.24 2.80 14.61
CA GLU A 83 13.88 2.03 15.71
C GLU A 83 12.84 1.54 16.72
N GLU A 84 11.83 2.36 17.02
CA GLU A 84 10.74 1.95 17.89
C GLU A 84 9.82 0.95 17.18
N ALA A 85 9.62 1.10 15.87
CA ALA A 85 8.89 0.12 15.05
C ALA A 85 9.57 -1.26 15.10
N LEU A 86 10.90 -1.31 14.95
CA LEU A 86 11.66 -2.55 15.08
C LEU A 86 11.46 -3.22 16.44
N THR A 87 11.46 -2.44 17.52
CA THR A 87 11.19 -2.96 18.87
C THR A 87 9.78 -3.56 18.96
N ALA A 88 8.78 -2.88 18.41
CA ALA A 88 7.41 -3.37 18.40
C ALA A 88 7.25 -4.64 17.54
N PHE A 89 7.87 -4.71 16.37
CA PHE A 89 7.87 -5.91 15.53
C PHE A 89 8.58 -7.09 16.19
N GLN A 90 9.70 -6.87 16.86
CA GLN A 90 10.39 -7.93 17.60
C GLN A 90 9.53 -8.52 18.71
N GLN A 91 8.82 -7.68 19.45
CA GLN A 91 7.88 -8.12 20.48
C GLN A 91 6.70 -8.90 19.88
N ALA A 92 6.13 -8.41 18.79
CA ALA A 92 5.06 -9.10 18.08
C ALA A 92 5.50 -10.46 17.57
N LEU A 93 6.68 -10.54 16.93
CA LEU A 93 7.25 -11.78 16.40
C LEU A 93 7.54 -12.80 17.52
N ALA A 94 8.05 -12.35 18.66
CA ALA A 94 8.26 -13.20 19.82
C ALA A 94 6.97 -13.87 20.30
N LEU A 95 5.87 -13.11 20.38
CA LEU A 95 4.56 -13.65 20.73
C LEU A 95 4.01 -14.59 19.65
N TYR A 96 4.07 -14.21 18.36
CA TYR A 96 3.59 -15.09 17.29
C TYR A 96 4.31 -16.45 17.29
N ARG A 97 5.62 -16.48 17.55
CA ARG A 97 6.40 -17.74 17.61
C ARG A 97 5.95 -18.71 18.71
N THR A 98 5.26 -18.23 19.74
CA THR A 98 4.70 -19.08 20.81
C THR A 98 3.32 -19.62 20.45
N LEU A 99 2.69 -19.15 19.37
CA LEU A 99 1.31 -19.44 19.03
C LEU A 99 1.22 -20.32 17.79
N PRO A 100 0.41 -21.37 17.80
CA PRO A 100 0.21 -22.21 16.62
C PRO A 100 -0.60 -21.47 15.53
N GLY A 101 -0.29 -21.76 14.26
CA GLY A 101 -1.03 -21.21 13.12
C GLY A 101 -0.85 -19.69 12.93
N THR A 102 0.34 -19.18 13.25
CA THR A 102 0.69 -17.76 13.09
C THR A 102 1.81 -17.53 12.07
N GLU A 103 2.12 -18.54 11.26
CA GLU A 103 3.23 -18.49 10.31
C GLU A 103 3.09 -17.33 9.32
N ARG A 104 1.85 -17.03 8.88
CA ARG A 104 1.56 -15.90 7.99
C ARG A 104 1.84 -14.56 8.69
N GLN A 105 1.44 -14.40 9.94
CA GLN A 105 1.71 -13.21 10.74
C GLN A 105 3.20 -13.07 11.05
N GLN A 106 3.90 -14.18 11.30
CA GLN A 106 5.36 -14.18 11.47
C GLN A 106 6.05 -13.69 10.20
N ALA A 107 5.68 -14.24 9.04
CA ALA A 107 6.25 -13.83 7.75
C ALA A 107 5.99 -12.36 7.44
N LYS A 108 4.78 -11.87 7.71
CA LYS A 108 4.44 -10.46 7.55
C LYS A 108 5.26 -9.57 8.50
N CYS A 109 5.36 -9.94 9.77
CA CYS A 109 6.14 -9.20 10.74
C CYS A 109 7.64 -9.13 10.35
N LEU A 110 8.19 -10.22 9.79
CA LEU A 110 9.54 -10.21 9.22
C LEU A 110 9.66 -9.27 8.03
N LEU A 111 8.70 -9.28 7.10
CA LEU A 111 8.68 -8.35 5.97
C LEU A 111 8.69 -6.88 6.45
N ASP A 112 7.81 -6.54 7.39
CA ASP A 112 7.72 -5.18 7.95
C ASP A 112 9.02 -4.79 8.72
N THR A 113 9.64 -5.76 9.41
CA THR A 113 10.96 -5.57 10.05
C THR A 113 12.04 -5.27 9.01
N ALA A 114 12.07 -6.01 7.90
CA ALA A 114 13.07 -5.80 6.85
C ALA A 114 12.92 -4.43 6.19
N LEU A 115 11.67 -3.98 5.98
CA LEU A 115 11.38 -2.63 5.49
C LEU A 115 11.93 -1.56 6.45
N ALA A 116 11.62 -1.67 7.74
CA ALA A 116 12.09 -0.72 8.75
C ALA A 116 13.63 -0.70 8.87
N LEU A 117 14.30 -1.86 8.75
CA LEU A 117 15.76 -1.94 8.70
C LEU A 117 16.34 -1.22 7.48
N GLY A 118 15.69 -1.34 6.32
CA GLY A 118 16.07 -0.63 5.10
C GLY A 118 16.00 0.88 5.27
N GLU A 119 14.94 1.40 5.90
CA GLU A 119 14.74 2.84 6.15
C GLU A 119 15.81 3.46 7.04
N ILE A 120 16.40 2.70 7.95
CA ILE A 120 17.50 3.17 8.83
C ILE A 120 18.90 2.80 8.31
N GLY A 121 18.98 2.29 7.06
CA GLY A 121 20.26 1.95 6.42
C GLY A 121 20.93 0.66 6.92
N ARG A 122 20.23 -0.19 7.70
CA ARG A 122 20.75 -1.49 8.15
C ARG A 122 20.54 -2.56 7.08
N TYR A 123 21.10 -2.32 5.91
CA TYR A 123 20.81 -3.05 4.67
C TYR A 123 21.13 -4.54 4.71
N GLU A 124 22.28 -4.96 5.26
CA GLU A 124 22.65 -6.38 5.31
C GLU A 124 21.73 -7.18 6.25
N GLU A 125 21.28 -6.55 7.32
CA GLU A 125 20.28 -7.13 8.21
C GLU A 125 18.92 -7.22 7.51
N ALA A 126 18.51 -6.16 6.80
CA ALA A 126 17.29 -6.17 6.00
C ALA A 126 17.29 -7.31 4.98
N LEU A 127 18.39 -7.51 4.24
CA LEU A 127 18.54 -8.62 3.26
C LEU A 127 18.37 -9.99 3.92
N THR A 128 18.91 -10.15 5.11
CA THR A 128 18.76 -11.41 5.87
C THR A 128 17.30 -11.65 6.25
N VAL A 129 16.64 -10.61 6.79
CA VAL A 129 15.23 -10.70 7.23
C VAL A 129 14.27 -10.85 6.04
N TYR A 130 14.52 -10.19 4.88
CA TYR A 130 13.75 -10.44 3.65
C TYR A 130 13.84 -11.89 3.20
N ARG A 131 15.03 -12.50 3.27
CA ARG A 131 15.23 -13.91 2.90
C ARG A 131 14.40 -14.83 3.81
N ASP A 132 14.41 -14.57 5.12
CA ASP A 132 13.63 -15.34 6.09
C ASP A 132 12.12 -15.17 5.86
N ALA A 133 11.65 -13.95 5.63
CA ALA A 133 10.26 -13.66 5.29
C ALA A 133 9.82 -14.39 4.01
N LEU A 134 10.62 -14.29 2.94
CA LEU A 134 10.36 -14.93 1.66
C LEU A 134 10.32 -16.45 1.79
N ALA A 135 11.27 -17.03 2.55
CA ALA A 135 11.28 -18.47 2.79
C ALA A 135 10.00 -18.93 3.48
N LEU A 136 9.54 -18.19 4.48
CA LEU A 136 8.31 -18.52 5.21
C LEU A 136 7.07 -18.31 4.33
N PHE A 137 6.97 -17.22 3.55
CA PHE A 137 5.86 -17.02 2.62
C PHE A 137 5.76 -18.12 1.56
N ARG A 138 6.90 -18.66 1.09
CA ARG A 138 6.91 -19.77 0.11
C ARG A 138 6.32 -21.07 0.65
N THR A 139 6.25 -21.26 1.95
CA THR A 139 5.59 -22.43 2.57
C THR A 139 4.08 -22.25 2.73
N LEU A 140 3.55 -21.05 2.49
CA LEU A 140 2.16 -20.70 2.74
C LEU A 140 1.38 -20.55 1.42
N PRO A 141 0.11 -20.97 1.36
CA PRO A 141 -0.74 -20.76 0.20
C PRO A 141 -1.08 -19.27 0.04
N ASP A 142 -1.36 -18.86 -1.20
CA ASP A 142 -1.88 -17.53 -1.55
C ASP A 142 -1.05 -16.35 -0.99
N THR A 143 0.28 -16.47 -1.11
CA THR A 143 1.23 -15.44 -0.62
C THR A 143 2.08 -14.83 -1.73
N GLN A 144 1.71 -15.03 -2.98
CA GLN A 144 2.44 -14.48 -4.13
C GLN A 144 2.64 -12.96 -4.05
N PRO A 145 1.64 -12.14 -3.63
CA PRO A 145 1.85 -10.71 -3.47
C PRO A 145 2.95 -10.38 -2.43
N GLN A 146 2.95 -11.08 -1.30
CA GLN A 146 3.92 -10.87 -0.23
C GLN A 146 5.32 -11.36 -0.64
N GLN A 147 5.41 -12.47 -1.38
CA GLN A 147 6.67 -12.96 -1.97
C GLN A 147 7.25 -11.92 -2.92
N ALA A 148 6.43 -11.35 -3.81
CA ALA A 148 6.85 -10.29 -4.72
C ALA A 148 7.28 -9.01 -3.97
N ASN A 149 6.59 -8.66 -2.88
CA ASN A 149 6.99 -7.53 -2.01
C ASN A 149 8.37 -7.79 -1.37
N CYS A 150 8.65 -9.01 -0.88
CA CYS A 150 9.97 -9.36 -0.36
C CYS A 150 11.04 -9.22 -1.45
N LEU A 151 10.79 -9.70 -2.66
CA LEU A 151 11.72 -9.60 -3.79
C LEU A 151 11.97 -8.16 -4.21
N LEU A 152 10.91 -7.32 -4.27
CA LEU A 152 11.03 -5.89 -4.56
C LEU A 152 11.88 -5.18 -3.50
N GLY A 153 11.60 -5.42 -2.20
CA GLY A 153 12.39 -4.88 -1.10
C GLY A 153 13.85 -5.35 -1.14
N THR A 154 14.07 -6.64 -1.42
CA THR A 154 15.42 -7.19 -1.63
C THR A 154 16.15 -6.46 -2.76
N GLY A 155 15.50 -6.26 -3.92
CA GLY A 155 16.09 -5.55 -5.05
C GLY A 155 16.46 -4.11 -4.70
N THR A 156 15.59 -3.40 -3.99
CA THR A 156 15.85 -2.04 -3.50
C THR A 156 17.05 -2.01 -2.54
N THR A 157 17.08 -2.90 -1.58
CA THR A 157 18.16 -2.98 -0.59
C THR A 157 19.50 -3.37 -1.22
N LEU A 158 19.51 -4.29 -2.19
CA LEU A 158 20.70 -4.68 -2.94
C LEU A 158 21.27 -3.52 -3.78
N TYR A 159 20.40 -2.68 -4.32
CA TYR A 159 20.82 -1.48 -5.02
C TYR A 159 21.55 -0.51 -4.07
N GLU A 160 20.99 -0.26 -2.88
CA GLU A 160 21.58 0.64 -1.88
C GLU A 160 23.00 0.19 -1.45
N VAL A 161 23.27 -1.11 -1.43
CA VAL A 161 24.61 -1.65 -1.13
C VAL A 161 25.48 -1.85 -2.37
N GLY A 162 25.05 -1.41 -3.56
CA GLY A 162 25.81 -1.48 -4.81
C GLY A 162 25.88 -2.88 -5.45
N ARG A 163 25.08 -3.86 -5.00
CA ARG A 163 25.02 -5.22 -5.56
C ARG A 163 24.07 -5.26 -6.75
N TYR A 164 24.42 -4.55 -7.82
CA TYR A 164 23.53 -4.21 -8.94
C TYR A 164 23.00 -5.41 -9.72
N GLU A 165 23.85 -6.41 -10.02
CA GLU A 165 23.41 -7.59 -10.78
C GLU A 165 22.42 -8.45 -9.99
N GLU A 166 22.60 -8.55 -8.67
CA GLU A 166 21.65 -9.24 -7.80
C GLU A 166 20.35 -8.45 -7.66
N ALA A 167 20.43 -7.13 -7.59
CA ALA A 167 19.26 -6.26 -7.58
C ALA A 167 18.43 -6.40 -8.88
N LEU A 168 19.08 -6.43 -10.04
CA LEU A 168 18.42 -6.67 -11.32
C LEU A 168 17.70 -8.02 -11.36
N SER A 169 18.32 -9.07 -10.80
CA SER A 169 17.66 -10.37 -10.67
C SER A 169 16.42 -10.31 -9.77
N ALA A 170 16.53 -9.70 -8.59
CA ALA A 170 15.44 -9.57 -7.64
C ALA A 170 14.27 -8.77 -8.23
N TYR A 171 14.54 -7.65 -8.93
CA TYR A 171 13.49 -6.88 -9.59
C TYR A 171 12.82 -7.67 -10.73
N ARG A 172 13.54 -8.49 -11.49
CA ARG A 172 12.97 -9.35 -12.52
C ARG A 172 12.01 -10.36 -11.91
N ASP A 173 12.44 -11.07 -10.88
CA ASP A 173 11.62 -12.09 -10.21
C ASP A 173 10.36 -11.47 -9.57
N ALA A 174 10.50 -10.28 -8.97
CA ALA A 174 9.37 -9.53 -8.44
C ALA A 174 8.40 -9.13 -9.56
N LEU A 175 8.89 -8.57 -10.66
CA LEU A 175 8.09 -8.14 -11.80
C LEU A 175 7.32 -9.29 -12.42
N ASP A 176 7.97 -10.44 -12.63
CA ASP A 176 7.33 -11.62 -13.20
C ASP A 176 6.18 -12.12 -12.30
N THR A 177 6.38 -12.08 -10.98
CA THR A 177 5.30 -12.40 -10.04
C THR A 177 4.18 -11.37 -10.10
N TYR A 178 4.48 -10.06 -10.06
CA TYR A 178 3.44 -9.02 -10.10
C TYR A 178 2.61 -9.03 -11.39
N ARG A 179 3.18 -9.44 -12.52
CA ARG A 179 2.45 -9.54 -13.79
C ARG A 179 1.33 -10.58 -13.76
N THR A 180 1.44 -11.57 -12.90
CA THR A 180 0.37 -12.58 -12.71
C THR A 180 -0.74 -12.11 -11.77
N LEU A 181 -0.57 -10.98 -11.10
CA LEU A 181 -1.45 -10.48 -10.05
C LEU A 181 -2.23 -9.25 -10.51
N PRO A 182 -3.54 -9.17 -10.27
CA PRO A 182 -4.33 -7.98 -10.57
C PRO A 182 -3.97 -6.82 -9.62
N GLY A 183 -4.13 -5.58 -10.08
CA GLY A 183 -3.97 -4.39 -9.24
C GLY A 183 -2.53 -4.06 -8.83
N THR A 184 -1.52 -4.65 -9.49
CA THR A 184 -0.09 -4.49 -9.13
C THR A 184 0.69 -3.53 -10.03
N GLN A 185 0.00 -2.68 -10.79
CA GLN A 185 0.61 -1.78 -11.77
C GLN A 185 1.68 -0.86 -11.17
N ARG A 186 1.42 -0.35 -9.95
CA ARG A 186 2.38 0.49 -9.23
C ARG A 186 3.68 -0.28 -8.91
N GLN A 187 3.56 -1.50 -8.44
CA GLN A 187 4.71 -2.36 -8.11
C GLN A 187 5.48 -2.78 -9.36
N GLN A 188 4.79 -3.09 -10.46
CA GLN A 188 5.40 -3.36 -11.76
C GLN A 188 6.23 -2.15 -12.24
N ALA A 189 5.64 -0.93 -12.15
CA ALA A 189 6.36 0.30 -12.49
C ALA A 189 7.59 0.50 -11.61
N LYS A 190 7.51 0.23 -10.30
CA LYS A 190 8.65 0.30 -9.38
C LYS A 190 9.78 -0.65 -9.77
N CYS A 191 9.47 -1.92 -10.08
CA CYS A 191 10.48 -2.89 -10.52
C CYS A 191 11.18 -2.44 -11.81
N LEU A 192 10.40 -1.98 -12.79
CA LEU A 192 10.94 -1.50 -14.06
C LEU A 192 11.77 -0.22 -13.90
N LEU A 193 11.31 0.72 -13.05
CA LEU A 193 12.06 1.93 -12.73
C LEU A 193 13.39 1.57 -12.07
N GLY A 194 13.39 0.72 -11.04
CA GLY A 194 14.61 0.25 -10.37
C GLY A 194 15.59 -0.41 -11.34
N THR A 195 15.09 -1.27 -12.24
CA THR A 195 15.90 -1.88 -13.32
C THR A 195 16.52 -0.82 -14.22
N GLY A 196 15.72 0.15 -14.69
CA GLY A 196 16.23 1.25 -15.54
C GLY A 196 17.28 2.11 -14.83
N THR A 197 17.03 2.46 -13.58
CA THR A 197 17.96 3.26 -12.76
C THR A 197 19.31 2.57 -12.58
N ILE A 198 19.31 1.26 -12.31
CA ILE A 198 20.57 0.49 -12.21
C ILE A 198 21.32 0.52 -13.54
N LEU A 199 20.64 0.20 -14.64
CA LEU A 199 21.28 0.16 -15.97
C LEU A 199 21.84 1.52 -16.37
N ASP A 200 21.13 2.59 -16.09
CA ASP A 200 21.59 3.96 -16.32
C ASP A 200 22.81 4.28 -15.47
N GLY A 201 22.77 3.99 -14.17
CA GLY A 201 23.86 4.24 -13.22
C GLY A 201 25.15 3.48 -13.52
N VAL A 202 25.06 2.30 -14.17
CA VAL A 202 26.25 1.54 -14.62
C VAL A 202 26.65 1.87 -16.06
N GLY A 203 26.07 2.91 -16.68
CA GLY A 203 26.42 3.37 -18.03
C GLY A 203 25.83 2.55 -19.18
N ARG A 204 24.88 1.65 -18.92
CA ARG A 204 24.16 0.83 -19.92
C ARG A 204 22.91 1.59 -20.41
N TYR A 205 23.11 2.81 -20.93
CA TYR A 205 22.05 3.76 -21.24
C TYR A 205 21.02 3.24 -22.26
N GLU A 206 21.47 2.58 -23.32
CA GLU A 206 20.57 2.04 -24.34
C GLU A 206 19.68 0.91 -23.78
N GLU A 207 20.21 0.13 -22.86
CA GLU A 207 19.45 -0.93 -22.21
C GLU A 207 18.47 -0.35 -21.17
N ALA A 208 18.81 0.77 -20.51
CA ALA A 208 17.96 1.46 -19.54
C ALA A 208 16.69 2.04 -20.18
N ARG A 209 16.72 2.41 -21.45
CA ARG A 209 15.56 2.99 -22.16
C ARG A 209 14.34 2.07 -22.18
N THR A 210 14.56 0.77 -22.38
CA THR A 210 13.45 -0.19 -22.45
C THR A 210 12.67 -0.32 -21.15
N PRO A 211 13.31 -0.60 -19.97
CA PRO A 211 12.57 -0.65 -18.71
C PRO A 211 11.92 0.71 -18.35
N PHE A 212 12.55 1.85 -18.62
CA PHE A 212 11.93 3.15 -18.39
C PHE A 212 10.66 3.36 -19.21
N ARG A 213 10.71 3.02 -20.52
CA ARG A 213 9.51 3.11 -21.37
C ARG A 213 8.43 2.14 -20.92
N ARG A 214 8.78 0.91 -20.57
CA ARG A 214 7.82 -0.10 -20.08
C ARG A 214 7.22 0.26 -18.73
N ALA A 215 7.92 1.00 -17.88
CA ALA A 215 7.41 1.48 -16.60
C ALA A 215 6.32 2.55 -16.73
N LEU A 216 6.32 3.30 -17.83
CA LEU A 216 5.44 4.45 -18.04
C LEU A 216 3.96 4.06 -17.99
N THR A 217 3.54 3.04 -18.73
CA THR A 217 2.12 2.64 -18.81
C THR A 217 1.56 2.16 -17.48
N PRO A 218 2.18 1.23 -16.75
CA PRO A 218 1.68 0.82 -15.45
C PRO A 218 1.68 1.97 -14.43
N ALA A 219 2.65 2.91 -14.50
CA ALA A 219 2.64 4.10 -13.65
C ALA A 219 1.45 5.02 -13.93
N ILE A 220 1.13 5.25 -15.20
CA ILE A 220 -0.04 6.05 -15.61
C ILE A 220 -1.33 5.39 -15.12
N ILE A 221 -1.49 4.08 -15.33
CA ILE A 221 -2.66 3.33 -14.88
C ILE A 221 -2.81 3.49 -13.37
N SER A 222 -1.75 3.24 -12.60
CA SER A 222 -1.77 3.41 -11.15
C SER A 222 -2.13 4.83 -10.71
N ALA A 223 -1.61 5.85 -11.38
CA ALA A 223 -1.94 7.24 -11.08
C ALA A 223 -3.42 7.54 -11.33
N LEU A 224 -3.95 7.10 -12.47
CA LEU A 224 -5.35 7.33 -12.82
C LEU A 224 -6.32 6.55 -11.93
N GLU A 225 -6.02 5.31 -11.59
CA GLU A 225 -6.80 4.50 -10.64
C GLU A 225 -6.81 5.14 -9.25
N SER A 226 -5.65 5.57 -8.74
CA SER A 226 -5.54 6.26 -7.46
C SER A 226 -6.31 7.58 -7.44
N ASN A 227 -6.26 8.34 -8.53
CA ASN A 227 -7.02 9.58 -8.67
C ASN A 227 -8.54 9.32 -8.73
N ALA A 228 -8.99 8.30 -9.44
CA ALA A 228 -10.40 7.93 -9.53
C ALA A 228 -10.94 7.45 -8.18
N ALA A 229 -10.15 6.71 -7.41
CA ALA A 229 -10.57 6.18 -6.11
C ALA A 229 -10.92 7.27 -5.08
N ARG A 230 -10.34 8.48 -5.17
CA ARG A 230 -10.67 9.59 -4.27
C ARG A 230 -12.15 9.96 -4.24
N PHE A 231 -12.88 9.74 -5.34
CA PHE A 231 -14.31 10.05 -5.41
C PHE A 231 -15.19 9.06 -4.64
N GLN A 232 -14.62 7.97 -4.15
CA GLN A 232 -15.30 7.00 -3.28
C GLN A 232 -15.39 7.48 -1.84
N PHE A 233 -14.60 8.48 -1.45
CA PHE A 233 -14.59 9.02 -0.09
C PHE A 233 -15.64 10.13 0.08
N PRO A 234 -16.51 10.01 1.10
CA PRO A 234 -17.61 10.95 1.29
C PRO A 234 -17.15 12.32 1.79
N THR A 235 -16.11 12.38 2.63
CA THR A 235 -15.65 13.65 3.22
C THR A 235 -14.50 14.27 2.42
N GLU A 236 -14.38 15.60 2.51
CA GLU A 236 -13.26 16.31 1.89
C GLU A 236 -11.93 15.96 2.57
N HIS A 237 -11.95 15.79 3.89
CA HIS A 237 -10.77 15.40 4.66
C HIS A 237 -10.23 14.04 4.21
N ASP A 238 -11.08 13.02 4.10
CA ASP A 238 -10.66 11.69 3.65
C ASP A 238 -10.13 11.73 2.20
N ARG A 239 -10.76 12.55 1.35
CA ARG A 239 -10.28 12.76 -0.03
C ARG A 239 -8.90 13.40 -0.08
N LEU A 240 -8.65 14.42 0.73
CA LEU A 240 -7.35 15.08 0.81
C LEU A 240 -6.27 14.14 1.33
N THR A 241 -6.56 13.39 2.37
CA THR A 241 -5.66 12.37 2.92
C THR A 241 -5.32 11.32 1.86
N TRP A 242 -6.32 10.78 1.16
CA TRP A 242 -6.10 9.83 0.07
C TRP A 242 -5.25 10.43 -1.07
N ILE A 243 -5.51 11.69 -1.44
CA ILE A 243 -4.72 12.37 -2.48
C ILE A 243 -3.25 12.40 -2.08
N THR A 244 -2.95 12.89 -0.86
CA THR A 244 -1.57 13.06 -0.39
C THR A 244 -0.84 11.72 -0.24
N GLU A 245 -1.50 10.71 0.32
CA GLU A 245 -0.85 9.45 0.64
C GLU A 245 -0.76 8.48 -0.55
N ARG A 246 -1.69 8.56 -1.48
CA ARG A 246 -1.83 7.57 -2.57
C ARG A 246 -1.74 8.16 -3.97
N ALA A 247 -2.52 9.20 -4.25
CA ALA A 247 -2.62 9.73 -5.60
C ALA A 247 -1.38 10.54 -6.01
N GLU A 248 -0.87 11.40 -5.14
CA GLU A 248 0.34 12.19 -5.41
C GLU A 248 1.59 11.34 -5.68
N PRO A 249 1.93 10.33 -4.86
CA PRO A 249 3.09 9.48 -5.14
C PRO A 249 2.98 8.70 -6.45
N SER A 250 1.77 8.25 -6.82
CA SER A 250 1.55 7.56 -8.09
C SER A 250 1.65 8.53 -9.27
N LEU A 251 1.12 9.74 -9.13
CA LEU A 251 1.24 10.79 -10.14
C LEU A 251 2.69 11.25 -10.31
N ALA A 252 3.42 11.44 -9.21
CA ALA A 252 4.84 11.83 -9.26
C ALA A 252 5.68 10.81 -10.05
N LEU A 253 5.44 9.52 -9.83
CA LEU A 253 6.08 8.46 -10.59
C LEU A 253 5.73 8.53 -12.09
N ALA A 254 4.46 8.72 -12.43
CA ALA A 254 4.01 8.82 -13.83
C ALA A 254 4.61 10.05 -14.53
N LEU A 255 4.64 11.21 -13.85
CA LEU A 255 5.25 12.45 -14.38
C LEU A 255 6.76 12.31 -14.59
N TYR A 256 7.46 11.71 -13.63
CA TYR A 256 8.89 11.45 -13.74
C TYR A 256 9.18 10.55 -14.94
N LEU A 257 8.49 9.42 -15.07
CA LEU A 257 8.65 8.49 -16.18
C LEU A 257 8.28 9.12 -17.53
N ALA A 258 7.23 9.94 -17.59
CA ALA A 258 6.88 10.67 -18.80
C ALA A 258 7.98 11.66 -19.20
N SER A 259 8.59 12.33 -18.22
CA SER A 259 9.69 13.29 -18.46
C SER A 259 10.94 12.62 -19.03
N ILE A 260 11.40 11.50 -18.44
CA ILE A 260 12.61 10.79 -18.91
C ILE A 260 12.40 10.06 -20.26
N ASN A 261 11.14 9.87 -20.68
CA ASN A 261 10.78 9.32 -21.98
C ASN A 261 10.41 10.41 -23.02
N ASP A 262 10.72 11.68 -22.75
CA ASP A 262 10.44 12.82 -23.62
C ASP A 262 8.96 13.00 -24.01
N GLN A 263 8.03 12.55 -23.17
CA GLN A 263 6.58 12.58 -23.38
C GLN A 263 5.96 13.88 -22.83
N SER A 264 6.39 15.04 -23.31
CA SER A 264 5.97 16.35 -22.79
C SER A 264 4.46 16.60 -22.91
N ALA A 265 3.81 16.11 -23.97
CA ALA A 265 2.37 16.20 -24.14
C ALA A 265 1.63 15.36 -23.06
N LEU A 266 2.12 14.17 -22.78
CA LEU A 266 1.57 13.30 -21.71
C LEU A 266 1.72 13.93 -20.32
N VAL A 267 2.85 14.59 -20.03
CA VAL A 267 3.02 15.36 -18.79
C VAL A 267 1.92 16.43 -18.67
N SER A 268 1.65 17.17 -19.73
CA SER A 268 0.58 18.18 -19.74
C SER A 268 -0.80 17.58 -19.53
N ASP A 269 -1.09 16.45 -20.18
CA ASP A 269 -2.36 15.73 -20.03
C ASP A 269 -2.57 15.19 -18.61
N LEU A 270 -1.53 14.60 -17.99
CA LEU A 270 -1.57 14.14 -16.62
C LEU A 270 -1.86 15.28 -15.65
N ILE A 271 -1.12 16.40 -15.78
CA ILE A 271 -1.33 17.60 -14.97
C ILE A 271 -2.77 18.13 -15.12
N ALA A 272 -3.27 18.25 -16.35
CA ALA A 272 -4.63 18.73 -16.62
C ALA A 272 -5.69 17.80 -15.98
N THR A 273 -5.51 16.48 -16.10
CA THR A 273 -6.44 15.49 -15.54
C THR A 273 -6.53 15.57 -14.02
N PHE A 274 -5.40 15.76 -13.35
CA PHE A 274 -5.38 15.86 -11.90
C PHE A 274 -5.85 17.22 -11.38
N ARG A 275 -5.65 18.31 -12.14
CA ARG A 275 -6.15 19.65 -11.80
C ARG A 275 -7.66 19.75 -11.80
N THR A 276 -8.34 19.13 -12.76
CA THR A 276 -9.80 19.24 -12.91
C THR A 276 -10.59 18.56 -11.78
N GLY A 277 -9.92 17.85 -10.91
CA GLY A 277 -10.55 17.09 -9.84
C GLY A 277 -10.20 17.51 -8.43
N GLY A 278 -9.49 18.61 -8.18
CA GLY A 278 -9.13 19.07 -6.84
C GLY A 278 -7.74 19.71 -6.80
N SER A 279 -7.44 20.47 -5.78
CA SER A 279 -6.17 21.18 -5.58
C SER A 279 -5.03 20.20 -5.27
N ILE A 280 -4.35 19.72 -6.30
CA ILE A 280 -3.04 19.08 -6.15
C ILE A 280 -1.99 20.19 -6.21
N ASP A 281 -1.14 20.28 -5.22
CA ASP A 281 0.01 21.20 -5.25
C ASP A 281 1.09 20.67 -6.19
N ILE A 282 0.92 21.00 -7.48
CA ILE A 282 1.83 20.60 -8.56
C ILE A 282 3.21 21.23 -8.36
N THR A 283 3.29 22.38 -7.70
CA THR A 283 4.57 23.04 -7.41
C THR A 283 5.45 22.13 -6.54
N ARG A 284 4.86 21.48 -5.57
CA ARG A 284 5.52 20.49 -4.71
C ARG A 284 5.97 19.26 -5.50
N LEU A 285 5.14 18.73 -6.39
CA LEU A 285 5.48 17.57 -7.23
C LEU A 285 6.62 17.87 -8.19
N THR A 286 6.62 19.05 -8.83
CA THR A 286 7.71 19.47 -9.73
C THR A 286 8.99 19.78 -8.98
N ALA A 287 8.94 20.29 -7.73
CA ALA A 287 10.09 20.49 -6.88
C ALA A 287 10.70 19.14 -6.43
N GLN A 288 9.89 18.17 -6.06
CA GLN A 288 10.33 16.80 -5.74
C GLN A 288 10.98 16.10 -6.94
N GLY A 289 10.47 16.31 -8.14
CA GLY A 289 11.07 15.78 -9.38
C GLY A 289 12.40 16.41 -9.78
N ARG A 290 12.73 17.59 -9.23
CA ARG A 290 13.99 18.29 -9.51
C ARG A 290 15.09 18.09 -8.46
N THR A 291 14.74 17.69 -7.25
CA THR A 291 15.67 17.60 -6.11
C THR A 291 16.03 16.18 -5.70
N THR A 292 15.35 15.21 -6.21
CA THR A 292 15.67 13.82 -5.96
C THR A 292 16.23 13.21 -7.24
N THR A 293 17.55 13.01 -7.33
CA THR A 293 17.99 11.67 -7.74
C THR A 293 17.02 10.76 -7.01
N PRO A 294 16.19 9.97 -7.70
CA PRO A 294 15.16 9.25 -6.98
C PRO A 294 15.88 8.41 -5.94
N GLY A 295 15.82 8.89 -4.70
CA GLY A 295 16.08 8.05 -3.56
C GLY A 295 15.21 6.85 -3.84
N LEU A 296 15.80 5.69 -3.98
CA LEU A 296 15.11 4.52 -4.45
C LEU A 296 13.81 4.41 -3.70
N ILE A 297 12.79 4.14 -4.45
CA ILE A 297 11.43 4.05 -3.99
C ILE A 297 11.40 3.02 -2.87
N THR A 298 11.55 3.48 -1.64
CA THR A 298 11.39 2.65 -0.47
C THR A 298 10.02 1.98 -0.56
N PRO A 299 9.93 0.68 -0.33
CA PRO A 299 8.64 0.01 -0.25
C PRO A 299 7.83 0.73 0.83
N ASP A 300 6.67 1.22 0.47
CA ASP A 300 5.78 1.96 1.34
C ASP A 300 5.37 1.04 2.53
N LEU A 301 5.92 1.31 3.73
CA LEU A 301 5.49 0.67 4.97
C LEU A 301 3.98 0.83 5.21
N ALA A 302 3.37 1.86 4.60
CA ALA A 302 1.96 2.13 4.64
C ALA A 302 1.14 1.34 3.61
N THR A 303 1.65 0.26 3.02
CA THR A 303 0.75 -0.69 2.38
C THR A 303 -0.12 -1.27 3.48
N HIS A 304 -1.39 -0.82 3.52
CA HIS A 304 -2.37 -1.28 4.48
C HIS A 304 -2.25 -2.78 4.67
N PRO A 305 -2.33 -3.25 5.92
CA PRO A 305 -2.62 -4.63 6.13
C PRO A 305 -3.90 -4.93 5.34
N GLU A 306 -3.83 -5.83 4.36
CA GLU A 306 -5.06 -6.49 3.94
C GLU A 306 -5.77 -6.91 5.23
N PRO A 307 -7.06 -6.62 5.39
CA PRO A 307 -7.78 -7.09 6.54
C PRO A 307 -7.54 -8.59 6.59
N ASP A 308 -7.06 -9.06 7.73
CA ASP A 308 -6.90 -10.49 7.99
C ASP A 308 -8.21 -11.15 7.53
N PRO A 309 -8.21 -12.18 6.65
CA PRO A 309 -9.45 -12.81 6.15
C PRO A 309 -10.33 -13.40 7.27
N HIS A 310 -9.85 -13.33 8.50
CA HIS A 310 -10.64 -13.59 9.69
C HIS A 310 -10.73 -12.32 10.55
N PRO A 311 -11.64 -11.39 10.22
CA PRO A 311 -12.07 -10.44 11.23
C PRO A 311 -12.66 -11.28 12.34
N VAL A 312 -12.24 -11.05 13.57
CA VAL A 312 -13.01 -11.49 14.74
C VAL A 312 -14.25 -10.59 14.77
N ALA A 313 -15.13 -10.78 13.80
CA ALA A 313 -16.46 -10.26 13.87
C ALA A 313 -17.19 -11.11 14.92
N PRO A 314 -17.86 -10.51 15.90
CA PRO A 314 -18.89 -11.23 16.62
C PRO A 314 -19.90 -11.68 15.57
N THR A 315 -20.16 -12.97 15.47
CA THR A 315 -21.31 -13.51 14.75
C THR A 315 -22.56 -12.75 15.20
N PRO A 316 -23.26 -12.04 14.32
CA PRO A 316 -24.55 -11.51 14.68
C PRO A 316 -25.53 -12.68 14.69
N THR A 317 -25.78 -13.23 15.87
CA THR A 317 -26.99 -14.00 16.12
C THR A 317 -28.16 -13.04 15.93
N GLY A 318 -28.90 -13.23 14.90
CA GLY A 318 -30.16 -12.70 14.45
C GLY A 318 -30.76 -11.52 15.23
N LEU A 319 -30.86 -10.39 14.55
CA LEU A 319 -31.96 -9.46 14.71
C LEU A 319 -32.21 -8.83 13.33
N ALA A 320 -33.12 -9.44 12.61
CA ALA A 320 -33.78 -8.81 11.48
C ALA A 320 -34.64 -7.68 12.04
N LEU A 321 -34.20 -6.44 11.89
CA LEU A 321 -35.02 -5.26 12.04
C LEU A 321 -35.42 -4.78 10.66
N THR A 322 -36.59 -5.19 10.22
CA THR A 322 -37.37 -4.52 9.19
C THR A 322 -37.79 -3.16 9.73
N ALA A 323 -37.14 -2.10 9.33
CA ALA A 323 -37.61 -0.75 9.50
C ALA A 323 -38.08 -0.23 8.14
N SER A 324 -39.37 -0.08 7.98
CA SER A 324 -39.99 0.70 6.91
C SER A 324 -39.63 2.18 7.03
N PRO A 325 -39.38 2.88 5.91
CA PRO A 325 -39.10 4.30 5.94
C PRO A 325 -40.36 5.10 6.19
N PRO A 326 -40.31 6.25 6.93
CA PRO A 326 -41.45 7.17 7.03
C PRO A 326 -41.65 7.91 5.73
N LEU A 327 -42.91 7.98 5.30
CA LEU A 327 -43.41 8.79 4.20
C LEU A 327 -43.33 10.30 4.54
N GLY A 328 -42.79 11.04 3.56
CA GLY A 328 -43.26 12.42 3.30
C GLY A 328 -42.36 13.54 3.78
N THR A 329 -41.70 14.21 2.85
CA THR A 329 -42.00 15.60 2.50
C THR A 329 -41.24 15.96 1.22
N ASP A 330 -41.90 16.73 0.36
CA ASP A 330 -41.47 17.20 -0.94
C ASP A 330 -40.07 17.84 -0.94
N ALA A 331 -39.15 17.20 -1.65
CA ALA A 331 -37.97 17.86 -2.17
C ALA A 331 -37.91 17.59 -3.68
N THR A 332 -38.01 18.64 -4.44
CA THR A 332 -37.87 18.70 -5.89
C THR A 332 -36.68 17.83 -6.37
N PRO A 333 -36.83 17.09 -7.45
CA PRO A 333 -35.75 16.27 -7.99
C PRO A 333 -34.64 17.20 -8.49
N SER A 334 -33.53 17.16 -7.76
CA SER A 334 -32.27 17.73 -8.23
C SER A 334 -31.90 17.00 -9.52
N ALA A 335 -31.77 17.76 -10.59
CA ALA A 335 -31.51 17.30 -11.93
C ALA A 335 -30.41 16.24 -11.96
N ASN A 336 -30.66 15.11 -12.62
CA ASN A 336 -29.69 14.13 -13.04
C ASN A 336 -28.55 14.84 -13.78
N LEU A 337 -27.50 15.20 -13.06
CA LEU A 337 -26.24 15.52 -13.69
C LEU A 337 -25.77 14.25 -14.41
N PRO A 338 -25.57 14.28 -15.73
CA PRO A 338 -25.06 13.12 -16.44
C PRO A 338 -23.74 12.72 -15.77
N ARG A 339 -23.61 11.46 -15.36
CA ARG A 339 -22.34 10.88 -14.95
C ARG A 339 -21.35 11.13 -16.06
N ARG A 340 -20.48 12.12 -15.88
CA ARG A 340 -19.39 12.34 -16.83
C ARG A 340 -18.57 11.05 -16.83
N PRO A 341 -18.30 10.45 -17.99
CA PRO A 341 -17.36 9.34 -18.06
C PRO A 341 -16.07 9.81 -17.40
N GLY A 342 -15.50 8.96 -16.54
CA GLY A 342 -14.30 9.30 -15.77
C GLY A 342 -13.20 9.85 -16.69
N PRO A 343 -12.34 10.74 -16.20
CA PRO A 343 -11.32 11.46 -16.98
C PRO A 343 -10.36 10.55 -17.77
N ILE A 344 -10.28 9.28 -17.40
CA ILE A 344 -9.45 8.23 -18.03
C ILE A 344 -9.74 8.07 -19.52
N LEU A 345 -11.00 8.28 -19.97
CA LEU A 345 -11.42 8.04 -21.36
C LEU A 345 -11.04 9.15 -22.34
N HIS A 346 -10.53 10.28 -21.88
CA HIS A 346 -10.28 11.47 -22.68
C HIS A 346 -8.81 11.87 -22.84
N MET A 347 -7.85 11.03 -22.41
CA MET A 347 -6.42 11.32 -22.56
C MET A 347 -5.88 10.69 -23.85
N PRO A 348 -5.63 11.47 -24.93
CA PRO A 348 -5.19 10.92 -26.21
C PRO A 348 -3.84 10.19 -26.09
N HIS A 349 -2.88 10.77 -25.36
CA HIS A 349 -1.54 10.20 -25.19
C HIS A 349 -1.50 8.98 -24.29
N HIS A 350 -2.44 8.85 -23.35
CA HIS A 350 -2.61 7.64 -22.55
C HIS A 350 -2.96 6.41 -23.41
N ARG A 351 -3.85 6.58 -24.41
CA ARG A 351 -4.21 5.48 -25.32
C ARG A 351 -3.02 5.00 -26.16
N THR A 352 -2.18 5.93 -26.61
CA THR A 352 -0.97 5.60 -27.37
C THR A 352 0.01 4.80 -26.49
N ALA A 353 0.27 5.26 -25.24
CA ALA A 353 1.13 4.56 -24.30
C ALA A 353 0.64 3.13 -23.99
N LEU A 354 -0.68 2.93 -23.87
CA LEU A 354 -1.28 1.60 -23.66
C LEU A 354 -1.15 0.71 -24.90
N ALA A 355 -1.24 1.26 -26.10
CA ALA A 355 -1.08 0.53 -27.35
C ALA A 355 0.38 0.03 -27.50
N ASP A 356 1.35 0.91 -27.26
CA ASP A 356 2.78 0.58 -27.31
C ASP A 356 3.14 -0.52 -26.30
N TYR A 357 2.61 -0.42 -25.07
CA TYR A 357 2.83 -1.45 -24.04
C TYR A 357 2.32 -2.84 -24.49
N ARG A 358 1.12 -2.91 -25.08
CA ARG A 358 0.53 -4.17 -25.59
C ARG A 358 1.36 -4.78 -26.71
N GLN A 359 1.89 -3.95 -27.61
CA GLN A 359 2.76 -4.43 -28.69
C GLN A 359 4.08 -5.01 -28.16
N ASP A 360 4.70 -4.35 -27.18
CA ASP A 360 5.95 -4.84 -26.56
C ASP A 360 5.74 -6.17 -25.82
N ASP A 361 4.57 -6.41 -25.21
CA ASP A 361 4.27 -7.67 -24.50
C ASP A 361 4.01 -8.85 -25.46
N ASP A 362 3.40 -8.60 -26.62
CA ASP A 362 3.18 -9.62 -27.65
C ASP A 362 4.49 -10.06 -28.34
N THR A 363 5.49 -9.17 -28.44
CA THR A 363 6.79 -9.48 -29.04
C THR A 363 7.72 -10.29 -28.14
N THR A 364 7.46 -10.33 -26.83
CA THR A 364 8.28 -11.04 -25.82
C THR A 364 7.77 -12.45 -25.49
N ARG A 365 6.61 -12.87 -26.01
CA ARG A 365 6.14 -14.26 -25.86
C ARG A 365 6.83 -15.16 -26.88
N PRO A 366 7.62 -16.17 -26.49
CA PRO A 366 8.05 -17.19 -27.41
C PRO A 366 6.79 -17.93 -27.89
N HIS A 367 6.61 -18.02 -29.21
CA HIS A 367 5.59 -18.87 -29.80
C HIS A 367 5.81 -20.31 -29.34
N ALA A 368 5.05 -20.72 -28.34
CA ALA A 368 4.94 -22.14 -28.01
C ALA A 368 4.18 -22.83 -29.15
N HIS A 369 4.91 -23.44 -30.08
CA HIS A 369 4.36 -24.38 -31.01
C HIS A 369 3.91 -25.63 -30.22
N TYR A 370 2.64 -25.71 -29.89
CA TYR A 370 2.01 -26.97 -29.56
C TYR A 370 1.70 -27.69 -30.90
N ARG A 371 2.41 -28.79 -31.13
CA ARG A 371 1.92 -29.90 -31.94
C ARG A 371 1.28 -30.95 -31.06
#